data_9f689b85676a717071f8dd0224f7f824
#
_entry.id   9f689b85676a717071f8dd0224f7f824
#
_cell.length_a   1.000
_cell.length_b   1.000
_cell.length_c   1.000
_cell.angle_alpha   90.00
_cell.angle_beta   90.00
_cell.angle_gamma   90.00
#
_symmetry.space_group_name_H-M   'P 1'
#
loop_
_entity.id
_entity.type
_entity.pdbx_description
1 polymer ?
#
loop_
_entity_poly.entity_id
_entity_poly.type
_entity_poly.pdbx_seq_one_letter_code
_entity_poly.pdbx_strand_id
1 'polypeptide(L)'
;MNGFSKSSMKFKKSELKEFLDEKVGLYNQPSFIESDPISIPHRYTEKGDIEIAGFLAATIAWGNRKMILRSSARMMDILEDSPYEFIVNSSDCELDQAIRFVHRTFNLTDLAYFLQALRQIYRNRGGLETIFETYKTSDSLQPAIHELHKIFFGLPHEKRTERHVSDPFKGSAAKKINMFLRIIKVAVNQSKLVHLDSTRLLNPLFHPHKPQNPQNPSALQSSCHSL
;
A
#
# COMPACT_ATOMS: atom_id res chain seq x y z
N MET A 1 -49.13 -2.59 -6.57
CA MET A 1 -47.86 -3.24 -6.19
C MET A 1 -47.12 -3.56 -7.48
N ASN A 2 -46.26 -2.66 -7.92
CA ASN A 2 -45.49 -2.83 -9.17
C ASN A 2 -44.12 -3.38 -8.83
N GLY A 3 -43.91 -4.65 -9.09
CA GLY A 3 -42.63 -5.32 -8.92
C GLY A 3 -41.61 -4.83 -9.95
N PHE A 4 -40.61 -4.09 -9.51
CA PHE A 4 -39.43 -3.81 -10.32
C PHE A 4 -38.60 -5.09 -10.46
N SER A 5 -38.76 -5.75 -11.61
CA SER A 5 -37.90 -6.84 -12.04
C SER A 5 -36.49 -6.28 -12.24
N LYS A 6 -35.53 -6.70 -11.41
CA LYS A 6 -34.11 -6.48 -11.65
C LYS A 6 -33.67 -7.35 -12.81
N SER A 7 -33.83 -6.86 -14.04
CA SER A 7 -33.16 -7.44 -15.21
C SER A 7 -31.66 -7.29 -15.01
N SER A 8 -30.96 -8.37 -14.68
CA SER A 8 -29.52 -8.41 -14.71
C SER A 8 -29.06 -8.37 -16.16
N MET A 9 -28.63 -7.22 -16.65
CA MET A 9 -27.97 -7.12 -17.95
C MET A 9 -26.73 -8.01 -17.95
N LYS A 10 -26.81 -9.16 -18.59
CA LYS A 10 -25.64 -10.03 -18.85
C LYS A 10 -24.96 -9.51 -20.10
N PHE A 11 -23.92 -8.72 -19.95
CA PHE A 11 -23.05 -8.36 -21.06
C PHE A 11 -22.41 -9.61 -21.66
N LYS A 12 -22.33 -9.69 -22.98
CA LYS A 12 -21.45 -10.67 -23.63
C LYS A 12 -19.99 -10.32 -23.26
N LYS A 13 -19.13 -11.33 -23.19
CA LYS A 13 -17.73 -11.12 -22.81
C LYS A 13 -16.99 -10.13 -23.72
N SER A 14 -17.34 -10.11 -25.02
CA SER A 14 -16.81 -9.13 -26.00
C SER A 14 -17.27 -7.70 -25.70
N GLU A 15 -18.56 -7.50 -25.45
CA GLU A 15 -19.15 -6.20 -25.12
C GLU A 15 -18.58 -5.64 -23.81
N LEU A 16 -18.39 -6.50 -22.80
CA LEU A 16 -17.75 -6.12 -21.55
C LEU A 16 -16.29 -5.71 -21.77
N LYS A 17 -15.56 -6.45 -22.61
CA LYS A 17 -14.17 -6.12 -22.93
C LYS A 17 -14.09 -4.76 -23.62
N GLU A 18 -14.88 -4.53 -24.65
CA GLU A 18 -14.92 -3.26 -25.41
C GLU A 18 -15.25 -2.08 -24.50
N PHE A 19 -16.27 -2.23 -23.64
CA PHE A 19 -16.63 -1.23 -22.64
C PHE A 19 -15.47 -0.94 -21.68
N LEU A 20 -14.78 -1.98 -21.20
CA LEU A 20 -13.64 -1.80 -20.28
C LEU A 20 -12.45 -1.15 -20.98
N ASP A 21 -12.16 -1.52 -22.22
CA ASP A 21 -11.07 -0.94 -23.03
C ASP A 21 -11.34 0.55 -23.30
N GLU A 22 -12.60 0.93 -23.62
CA GLU A 22 -13.02 2.33 -23.74
C GLU A 22 -12.78 3.09 -22.43
N LYS A 23 -13.15 2.52 -21.28
CA LYS A 23 -12.95 3.17 -19.97
C LYS A 23 -11.48 3.28 -19.60
N VAL A 24 -10.66 2.30 -19.95
CA VAL A 24 -9.20 2.39 -19.79
C VAL A 24 -8.65 3.55 -20.62
N GLY A 25 -9.04 3.68 -21.90
CA GLY A 25 -8.63 4.79 -22.76
C GLY A 25 -9.04 6.16 -22.19
N LEU A 26 -10.26 6.25 -21.63
CA LEU A 26 -10.79 7.50 -21.07
C LEU A 26 -10.11 7.91 -19.76
N TYR A 27 -9.84 6.95 -18.85
CA TYR A 27 -9.36 7.26 -17.50
C TYR A 27 -7.86 7.04 -17.32
N ASN A 28 -7.17 6.39 -18.25
CA ASN A 28 -5.73 6.19 -18.19
C ASN A 28 -4.99 7.31 -18.94
N GLN A 29 -5.32 8.56 -18.61
CA GLN A 29 -4.76 9.78 -19.20
C GLN A 29 -4.00 10.58 -18.14
N PRO A 30 -2.88 11.25 -18.47
CA PRO A 30 -2.14 12.11 -17.54
C PRO A 30 -3.01 13.18 -16.87
N SER A 31 -3.97 13.75 -17.61
CA SER A 31 -4.91 14.75 -17.09
C SER A 31 -5.82 14.24 -15.97
N PHE A 32 -5.97 12.92 -15.81
CA PHE A 32 -6.73 12.33 -14.73
C PHE A 32 -5.98 12.34 -13.38
N ILE A 33 -4.64 12.40 -13.41
CA ILE A 33 -3.79 12.31 -12.22
C ILE A 33 -4.10 13.42 -11.22
N GLU A 34 -4.19 14.67 -11.67
CA GLU A 34 -4.39 15.83 -10.79
C GLU A 34 -5.65 15.73 -9.92
N SER A 35 -6.71 15.14 -10.45
CA SER A 35 -7.99 15.00 -9.77
C SER A 35 -8.15 13.69 -9.00
N ASP A 36 -7.19 12.79 -9.03
CA ASP A 36 -7.24 11.45 -8.45
C ASP A 36 -6.30 11.32 -7.24
N PRO A 37 -6.61 10.48 -6.25
CA PRO A 37 -5.71 10.18 -5.13
C PRO A 37 -4.31 9.73 -5.53
N ILE A 38 -4.13 9.24 -6.75
CA ILE A 38 -2.82 8.90 -7.33
C ILE A 38 -1.89 10.14 -7.39
N SER A 39 -2.42 11.36 -7.41
CA SER A 39 -1.63 12.61 -7.37
C SER A 39 -0.77 12.72 -6.10
N ILE A 40 -1.16 12.07 -5.02
CA ILE A 40 -0.42 12.15 -3.74
C ILE A 40 0.95 11.48 -3.85
N PRO A 41 1.10 10.19 -4.23
CA PRO A 41 2.42 9.58 -4.41
C PRO A 41 3.22 10.18 -5.57
N HIS A 42 2.57 10.83 -6.55
CA HIS A 42 3.25 11.54 -7.63
C HIS A 42 4.01 12.81 -7.19
N ARG A 43 3.82 13.26 -5.96
CA ARG A 43 4.58 14.39 -5.36
C ARG A 43 6.02 14.00 -5.02
N TYR A 44 6.32 12.71 -4.95
CA TYR A 44 7.58 12.16 -4.46
C TYR A 44 8.40 11.51 -5.57
N THR A 45 9.71 11.50 -5.38
CA THR A 45 10.69 10.84 -6.25
C THR A 45 11.31 9.62 -5.58
N GLU A 46 11.44 9.67 -4.26
CA GLU A 46 12.00 8.57 -3.49
C GLU A 46 11.01 7.42 -3.37
N LYS A 47 11.50 6.20 -3.60
CA LYS A 47 10.68 4.99 -3.63
C LYS A 47 9.89 4.77 -2.34
N GLY A 48 10.55 4.94 -1.19
CA GLY A 48 9.91 4.76 0.11
C GLY A 48 8.73 5.71 0.32
N ASP A 49 8.89 6.98 -0.06
CA ASP A 49 7.84 7.98 0.02
C ASP A 49 6.67 7.67 -0.91
N ILE A 50 6.97 7.27 -2.17
CA ILE A 50 5.96 6.86 -3.16
C ILE A 50 5.12 5.69 -2.63
N GLU A 51 5.78 4.66 -2.09
CA GLU A 51 5.10 3.47 -1.57
C GLU A 51 4.22 3.81 -0.37
N ILE A 52 4.74 4.55 0.61
CA ILE A 52 4.01 4.90 1.83
C ILE A 52 2.84 5.82 1.51
N ALA A 53 3.09 6.89 0.75
CA ALA A 53 2.05 7.82 0.33
C ALA A 53 0.95 7.13 -0.48
N GLY A 54 1.33 6.26 -1.41
CA GLY A 54 0.40 5.46 -2.21
C GLY A 54 -0.43 4.48 -1.38
N PHE A 55 0.19 3.79 -0.41
CA PHE A 55 -0.49 2.86 0.48
C PHE A 55 -1.51 3.56 1.39
N LEU A 56 -1.13 4.68 1.99
CA LEU A 56 -2.00 5.47 2.85
C LEU A 56 -3.15 6.11 2.06
N ALA A 57 -2.88 6.69 0.89
CA ALA A 57 -3.91 7.26 0.02
C ALA A 57 -4.91 6.19 -0.46
N ALA A 58 -4.44 5.01 -0.88
CA ALA A 58 -5.28 3.88 -1.25
C ALA A 58 -6.13 3.38 -0.08
N THR A 59 -5.57 3.36 1.13
CA THR A 59 -6.26 2.91 2.34
C THR A 59 -7.49 3.74 2.64
N ILE A 60 -7.47 5.06 2.42
CA ILE A 60 -8.60 5.95 2.69
C ILE A 60 -9.43 6.29 1.44
N ALA A 61 -9.13 5.70 0.29
CA ALA A 61 -9.78 6.03 -0.98
C ALA A 61 -11.21 5.47 -1.09
N TRP A 62 -12.11 5.96 -0.24
CA TRP A 62 -13.55 5.71 -0.34
C TRP A 62 -14.36 6.95 0.04
N GLY A 63 -15.40 7.21 -0.74
CA GLY A 63 -16.29 8.34 -0.56
C GLY A 63 -16.05 9.48 -1.54
N ASN A 64 -16.21 10.71 -1.11
CA ASN A 64 -16.07 11.89 -1.97
C ASN A 64 -14.59 12.15 -2.32
N ARG A 65 -14.27 12.24 -3.61
CA ARG A 65 -12.91 12.41 -4.12
C ARG A 65 -12.19 13.63 -3.55
N LYS A 66 -12.87 14.79 -3.46
CA LYS A 66 -12.27 16.01 -2.87
C LYS A 66 -11.88 15.81 -1.40
N MET A 67 -12.72 15.09 -0.63
CA MET A 67 -12.39 14.77 0.76
C MET A 67 -11.23 13.78 0.85
N ILE A 68 -11.14 12.80 -0.04
CA ILE A 68 -10.04 11.84 -0.07
C ILE A 68 -8.73 12.59 -0.32
N LEU A 69 -8.67 13.43 -1.35
CA LEU A 69 -7.48 14.24 -1.66
C LEU A 69 -7.07 15.12 -0.48
N ARG A 70 -8.03 15.84 0.13
CA ARG A 70 -7.74 16.67 1.31
C ARG A 70 -7.20 15.85 2.49
N SER A 71 -7.80 14.70 2.75
CA SER A 71 -7.37 13.84 3.85
C SER A 71 -6.02 13.19 3.57
N SER A 72 -5.75 12.78 2.33
CA SER A 72 -4.45 12.26 1.94
C SER A 72 -3.35 13.32 2.04
N ALA A 73 -3.61 14.55 1.57
CA ALA A 73 -2.68 15.66 1.72
C ALA A 73 -2.39 15.91 3.21
N ARG A 74 -3.43 15.99 4.05
CA ARG A 74 -3.26 16.16 5.50
C ARG A 74 -2.45 15.03 6.16
N MET A 75 -2.54 13.78 5.68
CA MET A 75 -1.66 12.72 6.18
C MET A 75 -0.21 13.00 5.81
N MET A 76 0.06 13.49 4.61
CA MET A 76 1.43 13.86 4.20
C MET A 76 1.96 15.04 5.01
N ASP A 77 1.13 16.03 5.33
CA ASP A 77 1.50 17.13 6.22
C ASP A 77 1.88 16.62 7.63
N ILE A 78 1.15 15.64 8.18
CA ILE A 78 1.47 14.97 9.45
C ILE A 78 2.82 14.25 9.38
N LEU A 79 3.17 13.70 8.22
CA LEU A 79 4.43 13.00 7.96
C LEU A 79 5.54 13.97 7.48
N GLU A 80 5.37 15.28 7.70
CA GLU A 80 6.33 16.33 7.35
C GLU A 80 6.72 16.33 5.87
N ASP A 81 5.80 15.87 5.00
CA ASP A 81 6.00 15.68 3.56
C ASP A 81 7.22 14.80 3.18
N SER A 82 7.70 14.00 4.15
CA SER A 82 8.81 13.06 4.04
C SER A 82 8.42 11.71 4.68
N PRO A 83 7.42 11.00 4.12
CA PRO A 83 6.79 9.85 4.77
C PRO A 83 7.78 8.76 5.21
N TYR A 84 8.74 8.43 4.37
CA TYR A 84 9.72 7.39 4.67
C TYR A 84 10.64 7.79 5.83
N GLU A 85 11.22 8.97 5.75
CA GLU A 85 12.13 9.48 6.78
C GLU A 85 11.43 9.64 8.13
N PHE A 86 10.22 10.21 8.11
CA PHE A 86 9.39 10.35 9.29
C PHE A 86 9.09 9.00 9.94
N ILE A 87 8.61 8.01 9.17
CA ILE A 87 8.25 6.70 9.73
C ILE A 87 9.46 5.94 10.26
N VAL A 88 10.61 6.01 9.58
CA VAL A 88 11.80 5.26 9.96
C VAL A 88 12.51 5.89 11.16
N ASN A 89 12.55 7.21 11.28
CA ASN A 89 13.36 7.93 12.28
C ASN A 89 12.58 8.36 13.52
N SER A 90 11.25 8.59 13.41
CA SER A 90 10.43 9.03 14.56
C SER A 90 10.44 8.04 15.72
N SER A 91 10.39 8.55 16.92
CA SER A 91 10.14 7.79 18.14
C SER A 91 8.66 7.35 18.24
N ASP A 92 8.37 6.39 19.13
CA ASP A 92 6.98 5.97 19.39
C ASP A 92 6.14 7.14 19.92
N CYS A 93 6.72 7.98 20.76
CA CYS A 93 6.06 9.14 21.33
C CYS A 93 5.67 10.18 20.25
N GLU A 94 6.55 10.44 19.28
CA GLU A 94 6.26 11.35 18.16
C GLU A 94 5.15 10.80 17.27
N LEU A 95 5.15 9.49 16.99
CA LEU A 95 4.06 8.85 16.26
C LEU A 95 2.71 8.97 16.98
N ASP A 96 2.67 8.87 18.30
CA ASP A 96 1.43 8.97 19.07
C ASP A 96 0.94 10.42 19.25
N GLN A 97 1.84 11.39 19.36
CA GLN A 97 1.49 12.80 19.60
C GLN A 97 1.10 13.58 18.35
N ALA A 98 1.66 13.24 17.19
CA ALA A 98 1.45 13.98 15.93
C ALA A 98 0.04 13.83 15.34
N ILE A 99 -0.80 12.91 15.86
CA ILE A 99 -1.90 12.39 15.08
C ILE A 99 -3.27 12.89 15.60
N ARG A 100 -3.76 14.01 15.07
CA ARG A 100 -5.19 14.34 15.08
C ARG A 100 -5.78 14.11 13.68
N PHE A 101 -6.04 12.84 13.35
CA PHE A 101 -6.53 12.47 12.03
C PHE A 101 -7.84 11.69 12.08
N VAL A 102 -8.80 12.06 11.25
CA VAL A 102 -10.04 11.31 11.03
C VAL A 102 -10.44 11.43 9.56
N HIS A 103 -10.67 10.29 8.92
CA HIS A 103 -11.33 10.19 7.63
C HIS A 103 -12.39 9.11 7.68
N ARG A 104 -13.66 9.52 7.88
CA ARG A 104 -14.81 8.61 8.04
C ARG A 104 -14.58 7.60 9.16
N THR A 105 -14.41 6.33 8.84
CA THR A 105 -14.19 5.26 9.81
C THR A 105 -12.71 4.97 10.08
N PHE A 106 -11.80 5.60 9.36
CA PHE A 106 -10.37 5.55 9.61
C PHE A 106 -9.98 6.73 10.50
N ASN A 107 -9.54 6.44 11.70
CA ASN A 107 -9.29 7.45 12.74
C ASN A 107 -7.84 7.46 13.20
N LEU A 108 -7.58 8.25 14.23
CA LEU A 108 -6.31 8.40 14.93
C LEU A 108 -5.65 7.06 15.28
N THR A 109 -6.37 6.16 15.94
CA THR A 109 -5.83 4.84 16.36
C THR A 109 -5.44 3.98 15.16
N ASP A 110 -6.24 4.05 14.08
CA ASP A 110 -5.92 3.33 12.86
C ASP A 110 -4.65 3.90 12.20
N LEU A 111 -4.51 5.22 12.13
CA LEU A 111 -3.33 5.84 11.53
C LEU A 111 -2.07 5.57 12.35
N ALA A 112 -2.11 5.75 13.68
CA ALA A 112 -0.99 5.43 14.56
C ALA A 112 -0.51 3.99 14.36
N TYR A 113 -1.44 3.04 14.37
CA TYR A 113 -1.13 1.65 14.10
C TYR A 113 -0.49 1.45 12.71
N PHE A 114 -1.04 2.08 11.67
CA PHE A 114 -0.51 1.98 10.32
C PHE A 114 0.92 2.48 10.23
N LEU A 115 1.25 3.59 10.89
CA LEU A 115 2.61 4.13 10.90
C LEU A 115 3.59 3.19 11.63
N GLN A 116 3.17 2.61 12.77
CA GLN A 116 3.97 1.61 13.50
C GLN A 116 4.19 0.34 12.66
N ALA A 117 3.16 -0.18 12.00
CA ALA A 117 3.25 -1.36 11.16
C ALA A 117 4.15 -1.11 9.92
N LEU A 118 4.00 0.04 9.25
CA LEU A 118 4.89 0.45 8.15
C LEU A 118 6.32 0.58 8.62
N ARG A 119 6.57 1.23 9.77
CA ARG A 119 7.93 1.33 10.35
C ARG A 119 8.56 -0.05 10.55
N GLN A 120 7.83 -1.00 11.12
CA GLN A 120 8.28 -2.38 11.27
C GLN A 120 8.65 -3.01 9.93
N ILE A 121 7.83 -2.79 8.90
CA ILE A 121 8.07 -3.32 7.56
C ILE A 121 9.34 -2.70 6.94
N TYR A 122 9.49 -1.38 7.00
CA TYR A 122 10.63 -0.72 6.38
C TYR A 122 11.94 -0.97 7.12
N ARG A 123 11.94 -0.99 8.47
CA ARG A 123 13.15 -1.27 9.26
C ARG A 123 13.61 -2.72 9.16
N ASN A 124 12.68 -3.68 9.07
CA ASN A 124 13.02 -5.10 9.27
C ASN A 124 12.80 -5.97 8.02
N ARG A 125 12.13 -5.46 6.98
CA ARG A 125 11.76 -6.26 5.79
C ARG A 125 12.03 -5.58 4.46
N GLY A 126 12.68 -4.44 4.45
CA GLY A 126 13.08 -3.74 3.23
C GLY A 126 11.96 -3.06 2.44
N GLY A 127 10.77 -2.87 3.05
CA GLY A 127 9.65 -2.14 2.47
C GLY A 127 8.54 -3.02 1.88
N LEU A 128 7.53 -2.35 1.32
CA LEU A 128 6.32 -3.02 0.80
C LEU A 128 6.63 -3.82 -0.46
N GLU A 129 7.41 -3.28 -1.40
CA GLU A 129 7.78 -4.01 -2.62
C GLU A 129 8.46 -5.34 -2.31
N THR A 130 9.37 -5.37 -1.33
CA THR A 130 10.08 -6.60 -0.95
C THR A 130 9.12 -7.70 -0.52
N ILE A 131 8.05 -7.36 0.21
CA ILE A 131 7.00 -8.32 0.59
C ILE A 131 6.31 -8.87 -0.66
N PHE A 132 5.90 -7.99 -1.59
CA PHE A 132 5.24 -8.43 -2.81
C PHE A 132 6.13 -9.29 -3.68
N GLU A 133 7.40 -8.92 -3.84
CA GLU A 133 8.38 -9.69 -4.62
C GLU A 133 8.67 -11.05 -4.01
N THR A 134 8.74 -11.13 -2.68
CA THR A 134 9.06 -12.37 -1.96
C THR A 134 7.92 -13.40 -2.05
N TYR A 135 6.67 -12.95 -1.99
CA TYR A 135 5.53 -13.85 -1.82
C TYR A 135 4.60 -13.92 -3.05
N LYS A 136 4.90 -13.19 -4.15
CA LYS A 136 4.15 -13.36 -5.40
C LYS A 136 4.41 -14.75 -6.01
N THR A 137 3.45 -15.25 -6.78
CA THR A 137 3.65 -16.40 -7.67
C THR A 137 3.73 -15.91 -9.11
N SER A 138 4.08 -16.83 -10.06
CA SER A 138 4.08 -16.52 -11.49
C SER A 138 2.77 -15.94 -12.00
N ASP A 139 1.63 -16.34 -11.40
CA ASP A 139 0.31 -16.07 -11.93
C ASP A 139 -0.55 -15.19 -11.01
N SER A 140 -0.09 -14.91 -9.77
CA SER A 140 -0.95 -14.25 -8.80
C SER A 140 -0.18 -13.48 -7.73
N LEU A 141 -0.70 -12.29 -7.40
CA LEU A 141 -0.29 -11.51 -6.22
C LEU A 141 -1.11 -11.86 -4.96
N GLN A 142 -2.08 -12.76 -5.06
CA GLN A 142 -2.95 -13.12 -3.95
C GLN A 142 -2.18 -13.64 -2.71
N PRO A 143 -1.18 -14.53 -2.85
CA PRO A 143 -0.34 -14.94 -1.71
C PRO A 143 0.43 -13.78 -1.08
N ALA A 144 0.96 -12.88 -1.89
CA ALA A 144 1.71 -11.72 -1.39
C ALA A 144 0.80 -10.73 -0.63
N ILE A 145 -0.43 -10.52 -1.08
CA ILE A 145 -1.42 -9.70 -0.35
C ILE A 145 -1.79 -10.35 0.97
N HIS A 146 -1.94 -11.68 1.00
CA HIS A 146 -2.20 -12.43 2.23
C HIS A 146 -1.05 -12.29 3.24
N GLU A 147 0.19 -12.48 2.80
CA GLU A 147 1.36 -12.35 3.66
C GLU A 147 1.56 -10.88 4.10
N LEU A 148 1.31 -9.90 3.23
CA LEU A 148 1.27 -8.49 3.65
C LEU A 148 0.28 -8.29 4.80
N HIS A 149 -0.94 -8.82 4.68
CA HIS A 149 -1.95 -8.73 5.76
C HIS A 149 -1.43 -9.32 7.07
N LYS A 150 -0.83 -10.51 7.04
CA LYS A 150 -0.27 -11.18 8.24
C LYS A 150 0.88 -10.37 8.87
N ILE A 151 1.81 -9.92 8.04
CA ILE A 151 2.97 -9.12 8.47
C ILE A 151 2.49 -7.80 9.05
N PHE A 152 1.58 -7.13 8.35
CA PHE A 152 1.05 -5.81 8.72
C PHE A 152 0.31 -5.87 10.07
N PHE A 153 -0.44 -6.92 10.33
CA PHE A 153 -1.17 -7.12 11.59
C PHE A 153 -0.43 -8.03 12.59
N GLY A 154 0.88 -8.09 12.51
CA GLY A 154 1.73 -8.84 13.45
C GLY A 154 1.93 -8.17 14.81
N LEU A 155 1.64 -6.87 14.93
CA LEU A 155 1.69 -6.12 16.19
C LEU A 155 0.32 -6.15 16.91
N PRO A 156 0.27 -5.93 18.23
CA PRO A 156 -0.99 -5.75 18.95
C PRO A 156 -1.81 -4.59 18.36
N HIS A 157 -3.11 -4.82 18.10
CA HIS A 157 -3.98 -3.85 17.47
C HIS A 157 -5.46 -4.06 17.80
N GLU A 158 -6.27 -3.04 17.54
CA GLU A 158 -7.72 -3.18 17.59
C GLU A 158 -8.22 -4.01 16.39
N LYS A 159 -9.04 -5.02 16.65
CA LYS A 159 -9.59 -5.92 15.61
C LYS A 159 -10.28 -5.16 14.46
N ARG A 160 -10.91 -4.02 14.77
CA ARG A 160 -11.58 -3.18 13.77
C ARG A 160 -10.62 -2.63 12.70
N THR A 161 -9.34 -2.45 13.02
CA THR A 161 -8.34 -1.89 12.11
C THR A 161 -8.04 -2.82 10.93
N GLU A 162 -8.19 -4.14 11.11
CA GLU A 162 -7.98 -5.13 10.03
C GLU A 162 -8.84 -4.89 8.78
N ARG A 163 -10.02 -4.26 8.93
CA ARG A 163 -10.91 -3.96 7.78
C ARG A 163 -10.28 -3.02 6.75
N HIS A 164 -9.23 -2.31 7.11
CA HIS A 164 -8.57 -1.34 6.23
C HIS A 164 -7.57 -2.00 5.28
N VAL A 165 -7.01 -3.16 5.66
CA VAL A 165 -6.14 -3.99 4.80
C VAL A 165 -6.76 -5.38 4.70
N SER A 166 -7.47 -5.63 3.61
CA SER A 166 -8.26 -6.85 3.44
C SER A 166 -7.40 -8.05 3.05
N ASP A 167 -7.76 -9.22 3.57
CA ASP A 167 -7.14 -10.50 3.24
C ASP A 167 -7.92 -11.22 2.12
N PRO A 168 -7.31 -11.50 0.96
CA PRO A 168 -7.97 -12.19 -0.14
C PRO A 168 -8.31 -13.65 0.18
N PHE A 169 -7.58 -14.32 1.08
CA PHE A 169 -7.89 -15.68 1.49
C PHE A 169 -9.12 -15.78 2.40
N LYS A 170 -9.58 -14.64 2.92
CA LYS A 170 -10.87 -14.51 3.62
C LYS A 170 -12.02 -14.10 2.68
N GLY A 171 -11.88 -14.30 1.38
CA GLY A 171 -12.90 -14.00 0.37
C GLY A 171 -13.02 -12.53 -0.02
N SER A 172 -12.07 -11.67 0.36
CA SER A 172 -12.05 -10.28 -0.04
C SER A 172 -11.43 -10.08 -1.43
N ALA A 173 -12.02 -9.19 -2.25
CA ALA A 173 -11.40 -8.74 -3.49
C ALA A 173 -10.18 -7.82 -3.30
N ALA A 174 -9.79 -7.51 -2.06
CA ALA A 174 -8.65 -6.67 -1.67
C ALA A 174 -8.53 -5.36 -2.51
N LYS A 175 -9.67 -4.68 -2.77
CA LYS A 175 -9.75 -3.56 -3.72
C LYS A 175 -8.78 -2.43 -3.42
N LYS A 176 -8.55 -2.10 -2.14
CA LYS A 176 -7.63 -1.03 -1.73
C LYS A 176 -6.18 -1.38 -2.04
N ILE A 177 -5.78 -2.63 -1.80
CA ILE A 177 -4.44 -3.11 -2.12
C ILE A 177 -4.24 -3.18 -3.65
N ASN A 178 -5.22 -3.66 -4.39
CA ASN A 178 -5.17 -3.64 -5.85
C ASN A 178 -5.07 -2.21 -6.41
N MET A 179 -5.76 -1.24 -5.78
CA MET A 179 -5.62 0.16 -6.13
C MET A 179 -4.22 0.71 -5.79
N PHE A 180 -3.68 0.38 -4.62
CA PHE A 180 -2.31 0.70 -4.25
C PHE A 180 -1.30 0.18 -5.28
N LEU A 181 -1.37 -1.09 -5.66
CA LEU A 181 -0.49 -1.69 -6.66
C LEU A 181 -0.59 -0.99 -8.02
N ARG A 182 -1.80 -0.56 -8.42
CA ARG A 182 -1.97 0.24 -9.63
C ARG A 182 -1.34 1.63 -9.50
N ILE A 183 -1.52 2.30 -8.36
CA ILE A 183 -0.91 3.60 -8.04
C ILE A 183 0.61 3.52 -8.19
N ILE A 184 1.24 2.55 -7.53
CA ILE A 184 2.69 2.37 -7.58
C ILE A 184 3.18 2.11 -9.01
N LYS A 185 2.49 1.25 -9.76
CA LYS A 185 2.84 1.00 -11.15
C LYS A 185 2.86 2.27 -12.00
N VAL A 186 1.89 3.15 -11.82
CA VAL A 186 1.79 4.41 -12.59
C VAL A 186 2.84 5.42 -12.11
N ALA A 187 2.99 5.62 -10.80
CA ALA A 187 3.94 6.55 -10.22
C ALA A 187 5.39 6.18 -10.59
N VAL A 188 5.75 4.90 -10.46
CA VAL A 188 7.08 4.39 -10.84
C VAL A 188 7.32 4.52 -12.35
N ASN A 189 6.34 4.28 -13.21
CA ASN A 189 6.51 4.46 -14.66
C ASN A 189 6.71 5.93 -15.07
N GLN A 190 6.18 6.88 -14.32
CA GLN A 190 6.43 8.31 -14.58
C GLN A 190 7.76 8.80 -14.03
N SER A 191 8.20 8.31 -12.87
CA SER A 191 9.53 8.58 -12.34
C SER A 191 10.65 8.01 -13.21
N LYS A 192 10.34 7.08 -14.12
CA LYS A 192 11.27 6.51 -15.13
C LYS A 192 11.59 7.42 -16.31
N LEU A 193 10.83 8.43 -16.56
CA LEU A 193 11.31 9.54 -17.38
C LEU A 193 12.49 10.29 -16.71
N VAL A 194 12.74 10.00 -15.42
CA VAL A 194 13.83 10.50 -14.59
C VAL A 194 14.57 9.33 -13.91
N HIS A 195 15.25 8.46 -14.65
CA HIS A 195 16.20 7.45 -14.16
C HIS A 195 15.73 6.45 -13.09
N LEU A 196 14.87 5.50 -13.40
CA LEU A 196 14.79 4.22 -12.66
C LEU A 196 14.21 3.09 -13.52
N ASP A 197 14.90 1.97 -13.49
CA ASP A 197 14.63 0.75 -14.27
C ASP A 197 13.40 -0.02 -13.76
N SER A 198 12.20 0.27 -14.30
CA SER A 198 10.89 -0.32 -13.97
C SER A 198 10.69 -1.73 -14.50
N THR A 199 11.69 -2.31 -15.13
CA THR A 199 11.63 -3.69 -15.61
C THR A 199 11.60 -4.72 -14.48
N ARG A 200 11.97 -4.35 -13.24
CA ARG A 200 12.00 -5.29 -12.11
C ARG A 200 10.64 -5.66 -11.53
N LEU A 201 9.64 -4.78 -11.59
CA LEU A 201 8.31 -5.04 -10.99
C LEU A 201 7.36 -5.85 -11.88
N LEU A 202 7.68 -6.03 -13.17
CA LEU A 202 6.75 -6.62 -14.14
C LEU A 202 7.38 -7.71 -15.02
N ASN A 203 8.63 -8.11 -14.78
CA ASN A 203 9.28 -9.13 -15.59
C ASN A 203 9.26 -10.48 -14.85
N PRO A 204 8.50 -11.49 -15.33
CA PRO A 204 8.45 -12.81 -14.70
C PRO A 204 9.71 -13.68 -14.88
N LEU A 205 10.79 -13.11 -15.44
CA LEU A 205 11.99 -13.87 -15.86
C LEU A 205 13.26 -13.53 -15.06
N PHE A 206 13.20 -13.37 -13.74
CA PHE A 206 14.44 -13.33 -12.95
C PHE A 206 14.59 -14.57 -12.09
N HIS A 207 15.69 -15.25 -12.29
CA HIS A 207 16.11 -16.46 -11.56
C HIS A 207 16.20 -16.21 -10.05
N PRO A 208 15.77 -17.16 -9.22
CA PRO A 208 15.82 -17.01 -7.77
C PRO A 208 17.28 -17.14 -7.27
N HIS A 209 17.79 -16.07 -6.64
CA HIS A 209 18.91 -16.25 -5.72
C HIS A 209 18.42 -17.11 -4.55
N LYS A 210 19.03 -18.29 -4.38
CA LYS A 210 18.85 -19.14 -3.21
C LYS A 210 19.14 -18.33 -1.94
N PRO A 211 18.30 -18.37 -0.92
CA PRO A 211 18.61 -17.80 0.39
C PRO A 211 19.79 -18.58 0.99
N GLN A 212 20.87 -17.89 1.31
CA GLN A 212 21.92 -18.44 2.15
C GLN A 212 21.36 -18.62 3.55
N ASN A 213 21.48 -19.83 4.06
CA ASN A 213 21.11 -20.26 5.40
C ASN A 213 21.91 -19.45 6.44
N PRO A 214 21.28 -18.75 7.39
CA PRO A 214 22.01 -18.10 8.47
C PRO A 214 22.50 -19.15 9.43
N GLN A 215 23.82 -19.37 9.44
CA GLN A 215 24.49 -20.16 10.47
C GLN A 215 24.33 -19.50 11.84
N ASN A 216 23.97 -20.30 12.77
CA ASN A 216 23.90 -20.22 14.22
C ASN A 216 24.86 -19.21 14.88
N PRO A 217 24.42 -18.23 15.68
CA PRO A 217 25.27 -17.54 16.63
C PRO A 217 25.07 -18.12 18.04
N SER A 218 25.81 -19.16 18.35
CA SER A 218 26.14 -19.45 19.74
C SER A 218 27.48 -18.75 20.05
N ALA A 219 27.46 -17.80 20.94
CA ALA A 219 28.55 -17.26 21.77
C ALA A 219 28.54 -15.73 21.77
N LEU A 220 27.97 -15.19 22.82
CA LEU A 220 28.47 -14.03 23.56
C LEU A 220 27.50 -13.74 24.73
N GLN A 221 27.55 -14.64 25.73
CA GLN A 221 27.27 -14.26 27.11
C GLN A 221 28.59 -13.83 27.71
N SER A 222 28.58 -12.66 28.29
CA SER A 222 29.30 -12.20 29.46
C SER A 222 29.73 -10.74 29.32
N SER A 223 29.18 -9.92 30.13
CA SER A 223 29.70 -8.88 30.97
C SER A 223 28.82 -7.62 30.99
N CYS A 224 27.96 -7.58 31.97
CA CYS A 224 27.53 -6.35 32.62
C CYS A 224 27.37 -6.66 34.10
N HIS A 225 28.49 -6.54 34.81
CA HIS A 225 28.50 -6.30 36.26
C HIS A 225 29.34 -5.07 36.50
N SER A 226 28.78 -4.19 37.35
CA SER A 226 29.43 -3.09 38.12
C SER A 226 29.68 -1.78 37.36
N LEU A 227 28.85 -0.77 37.55
CA LEU A 227 28.94 0.35 38.52
C LEU A 227 27.66 1.17 38.42
#